data_de61dfdd07c4420385a07801172e2663
#
_entry.id   de61dfdd07c4420385a07801172e2663
#
_cell.length_a   1.000
_cell.length_b   1.000
_cell.length_c   1.000
_cell.angle_alpha   90.00
_cell.angle_beta   90.00
_cell.angle_gamma   90.00
#
_symmetry.space_group_name_H-M   'P 1'
#
loop_
_entity.id
_entity.type
_entity.pdbx_description
1 polymer ?
#
loop_
_entity_poly.entity_id
_entity_poly.type
_entity_poly.pdbx_seq_one_letter_code
_entity_poly.pdbx_strand_id
1 'polypeptide(L)'
;MHAIVHAADIQDRDGGAFVMATMFGMYPFLMKLYADGGYQGPLFRRAVAKIMARLNVEIVKRSDHAKAFVVLPKRWVVERTFAWLGRCRRLAKDWENLNRKALAFLRLASIRLMLRKLCNPA
;
A
#
# COMPACT_ATOMS: atom_id res chain seq x y z
N MET A 1 9.77 -0.37 -3.00
CA MET A 1 8.45 -0.70 -2.44
C MET A 1 8.61 -1.14 -1.00
N HIS A 2 7.80 -0.63 -0.09
CA HIS A 2 7.76 -1.04 1.31
C HIS A 2 6.45 -1.79 1.58
N ALA A 3 6.50 -2.86 2.36
CA ALA A 3 5.33 -3.67 2.69
C ALA A 3 5.54 -4.41 4.01
N ILE A 4 4.44 -4.72 4.67
CA ILE A 4 4.39 -5.66 5.80
C ILE A 4 3.36 -6.74 5.49
N VAL A 5 3.45 -7.86 6.17
CA VAL A 5 2.46 -8.93 6.15
C VAL A 5 1.98 -9.15 7.57
N HIS A 6 0.69 -9.13 7.78
CA HIS A 6 0.05 -9.36 9.07
C HIS A 6 -1.10 -10.36 8.94
N ALA A 7 -1.65 -10.83 10.04
CA ALA A 7 -2.80 -11.72 10.05
C ALA A 7 -4.04 -11.04 9.43
N ALA A 8 -4.90 -11.82 8.80
CA ALA A 8 -6.07 -11.30 8.06
C ALA A 8 -7.17 -10.70 8.94
N ASP A 9 -7.13 -10.94 10.25
CA ASP A 9 -8.05 -10.39 11.25
C ASP A 9 -7.72 -8.94 11.65
N ILE A 10 -6.53 -8.45 11.29
CA ILE A 10 -6.13 -7.05 11.50
C ILE A 10 -6.79 -6.18 10.44
N GLN A 11 -7.51 -5.14 10.89
CA GLN A 11 -8.16 -4.21 9.97
C GLN A 11 -7.13 -3.40 9.16
N ASP A 12 -7.49 -3.06 7.91
CA ASP A 12 -6.61 -2.31 7.00
C ASP A 12 -6.09 -1.01 7.59
N ARG A 13 -6.91 -0.31 8.40
CA ARG A 13 -6.51 0.93 9.08
C ARG A 13 -5.36 0.72 10.05
N ASP A 14 -5.40 -0.36 10.80
CA ASP A 14 -4.37 -0.71 11.79
C ASP A 14 -3.12 -1.21 11.06
N GLY A 15 -3.29 -2.07 10.05
CA GLY A 15 -2.22 -2.50 9.16
C GLY A 15 -1.53 -1.31 8.48
N GLY A 16 -2.30 -0.32 8.00
CA GLY A 16 -1.76 0.91 7.42
C GLY A 16 -0.92 1.72 8.42
N ALA A 17 -1.36 1.83 9.68
CA ALA A 17 -0.58 2.48 10.73
C ALA A 17 0.74 1.73 11.01
N PHE A 18 0.73 0.40 11.01
CA PHE A 18 1.95 -0.41 11.15
C PHE A 18 2.92 -0.19 9.99
N VAL A 19 2.42 -0.15 8.74
CA VAL A 19 3.26 0.19 7.58
C VAL A 19 3.95 1.54 7.80
N MET A 20 3.21 2.56 8.23
CA MET A 20 3.76 3.89 8.47
C MET A 20 4.81 3.87 9.58
N ALA A 21 4.58 3.12 10.66
CA ALA A 21 5.54 2.98 11.74
C ALA A 21 6.87 2.35 11.29
N THR A 22 6.79 1.32 10.43
CA THR A 22 8.00 0.68 9.87
C THR A 22 8.73 1.54 8.83
N MET A 23 8.08 2.57 8.30
CA MET A 23 8.69 3.54 7.37
C MET A 23 9.32 4.74 8.07
N PHE A 24 9.09 4.90 9.37
CA PHE A 24 9.63 6.02 10.14
C PHE A 24 11.16 6.09 10.02
N GLY A 25 11.67 7.26 9.69
CA GLY A 25 13.11 7.49 9.48
C GLY A 25 13.69 6.99 8.16
N MET A 26 13.00 6.10 7.42
CA MET A 26 13.47 5.59 6.13
C MET A 26 13.22 6.56 4.97
N TYR A 27 12.15 7.35 5.06
CA TYR A 27 11.73 8.27 4.00
C TYR A 27 11.41 9.65 4.57
N PRO A 28 12.43 10.44 4.97
CA PRO A 28 12.24 11.73 5.65
C PRO A 28 11.55 12.79 4.78
N PHE A 29 11.52 12.58 3.45
CA PHE A 29 10.92 13.52 2.48
C PHE A 29 9.45 13.20 2.16
N LEU A 30 8.84 12.21 2.80
CA LEU A 30 7.42 11.94 2.61
C LEU A 30 6.59 13.09 3.14
N MET A 31 5.87 13.75 2.25
CA MET A 31 5.01 14.90 2.56
C MET A 31 3.53 14.56 2.48
N LYS A 32 3.15 13.55 1.69
CA LYS A 32 1.76 13.24 1.40
C LYS A 32 1.50 11.73 1.31
N LEU A 33 0.42 11.30 1.93
CA LEU A 33 -0.09 9.93 1.87
C LEU A 33 -1.48 9.95 1.23
N TYR A 34 -1.65 9.22 0.15
CA TYR A 34 -2.96 8.97 -0.44
C TYR A 34 -3.51 7.65 0.06
N ALA A 35 -4.71 7.65 0.60
CA ALA A 35 -5.39 6.46 1.06
C ALA A 35 -6.85 6.46 0.58
N ASP A 36 -7.45 5.29 0.46
CA ASP A 36 -8.85 5.17 0.08
C ASP A 36 -9.82 5.43 1.24
N GLY A 37 -11.13 5.32 0.96
CA GLY A 37 -12.17 5.57 1.95
C GLY A 37 -12.14 4.63 3.16
N GLY A 38 -11.53 3.44 3.06
CA GLY A 38 -11.36 2.49 4.15
C GLY A 38 -10.48 3.02 5.28
N TYR A 39 -9.58 3.94 4.96
CA TYR A 39 -8.68 4.60 5.93
C TYR A 39 -9.26 5.91 6.49
N GLN A 40 -10.52 6.20 6.22
CA GLN A 40 -11.16 7.39 6.73
C GLN A 40 -11.38 7.30 8.25
N GLY A 41 -11.21 8.44 8.93
CA GLY A 41 -11.55 8.59 10.33
C GLY A 41 -10.41 9.15 11.18
N PRO A 42 -10.73 9.58 12.41
CA PRO A 42 -9.78 10.24 13.28
C PRO A 42 -8.70 9.31 13.82
N LEU A 43 -8.99 8.02 13.97
CA LEU A 43 -8.06 7.04 14.54
C LEU A 43 -6.82 6.88 13.66
N PHE A 44 -7.02 6.62 12.35
CA PHE A 44 -5.92 6.49 11.41
C PHE A 44 -5.09 7.78 11.30
N ARG A 45 -5.77 8.93 11.18
CA ARG A 45 -5.08 10.24 11.12
C ARG A 45 -4.25 10.52 12.36
N ARG A 46 -4.77 10.23 13.55
CA ARG A 46 -4.04 10.39 14.81
C ARG A 46 -2.84 9.45 14.91
N ALA A 47 -3.00 8.19 14.48
CA ALA A 47 -1.91 7.22 14.46
C ALA A 47 -0.78 7.68 13.54
N VAL A 48 -1.11 8.10 12.31
CA VAL A 48 -0.13 8.62 11.36
C VAL A 48 0.53 9.90 11.86
N ALA A 49 -0.22 10.83 12.44
CA ALA A 49 0.33 12.07 12.99
C ALA A 49 1.32 11.84 14.14
N LYS A 50 1.09 10.82 14.97
CA LYS A 50 2.04 10.41 16.02
C LYS A 50 3.35 9.86 15.46
N ILE A 51 3.29 9.17 14.32
CA ILE A 51 4.46 8.55 13.68
C ILE A 51 5.20 9.57 12.82
N MET A 52 4.47 10.31 12.00
CA MET A 52 5.00 11.28 11.02
C MET A 52 4.17 12.57 11.04
N ALA A 53 4.50 13.49 11.96
CA ALA A 53 3.73 14.71 12.18
C ALA A 53 3.59 15.62 10.94
N ARG A 54 4.55 15.58 10.02
CA ARG A 54 4.55 16.40 8.79
C ARG A 54 3.81 15.76 7.61
N LEU A 55 3.33 14.52 7.77
CA LEU A 55 2.70 13.79 6.68
C LEU A 55 1.23 14.19 6.54
N ASN A 56 0.88 14.75 5.39
CA ASN A 56 -0.51 15.06 5.06
C ASN A 56 -1.23 13.83 4.50
N VAL A 57 -2.28 13.39 5.18
CA VAL A 57 -3.12 12.25 4.75
C VAL A 57 -4.30 12.77 3.93
N GLU A 58 -4.33 12.42 2.65
CA GLU A 58 -5.43 12.71 1.74
C GLU A 58 -6.24 11.45 1.44
N ILE A 59 -7.50 11.45 1.83
CA ILE A 59 -8.43 10.35 1.55
C ILE A 59 -9.05 10.55 0.17
N VAL A 60 -8.77 9.63 -0.74
CA VAL A 60 -9.33 9.63 -2.09
C VAL A 60 -10.64 8.84 -2.08
N LYS A 61 -11.76 9.56 -2.21
CA LYS A 61 -13.10 8.98 -2.25
C LYS A 61 -13.75 9.18 -3.59
N ARG A 62 -14.66 8.25 -3.93
CA ARG A 62 -15.67 8.49 -4.95
C ARG A 62 -16.67 9.52 -4.42
N SER A 63 -17.07 10.47 -5.27
CA SER A 63 -18.18 11.36 -4.93
C SER A 63 -19.47 10.55 -4.78
N ASP A 64 -20.24 10.79 -3.73
CA ASP A 64 -21.54 10.15 -3.49
C ASP A 64 -22.58 10.49 -4.59
N HIS A 65 -22.35 11.59 -5.33
CA HIS A 65 -23.17 12.01 -6.46
C HIS A 65 -22.76 11.39 -7.80
N ALA A 66 -21.68 10.62 -7.85
CA ALA A 66 -21.20 10.02 -9.10
C ALA A 66 -22.03 8.78 -9.47
N LYS A 67 -22.94 8.94 -10.43
CA LYS A 67 -23.79 7.85 -10.97
C LYS A 67 -23.07 6.93 -11.97
N ALA A 68 -21.88 7.32 -12.45
CA ALA A 68 -21.09 6.58 -13.43
C ALA A 68 -19.70 6.20 -12.90
N PHE A 69 -18.96 5.40 -13.68
CA PHE A 69 -17.56 5.09 -13.38
C PHE A 69 -16.71 6.36 -13.41
N VAL A 70 -16.05 6.66 -12.28
CA VAL A 70 -15.14 7.80 -12.16
C VAL A 70 -13.74 7.28 -11.84
N VAL A 71 -12.78 7.67 -12.66
CA VAL A 71 -11.36 7.38 -12.41
C VAL A 71 -10.88 8.29 -11.29
N LEU A 72 -10.63 7.71 -10.12
CA LEU A 72 -10.09 8.45 -8.99
C LEU A 72 -8.59 8.73 -9.19
N PRO A 73 -8.13 9.95 -8.90
CA PRO A 73 -6.72 10.30 -9.02
C PRO A 73 -5.82 9.32 -8.23
N LYS A 74 -4.75 8.85 -8.90
CA LYS A 74 -3.71 7.98 -8.31
C LYS A 74 -4.14 6.57 -7.85
N ARG A 75 -5.42 6.24 -7.86
CA ARG A 75 -5.90 4.88 -7.55
C ARG A 75 -5.34 3.83 -8.51
N TRP A 76 -5.25 4.16 -9.78
CA TRP A 76 -4.70 3.29 -10.81
C TRP A 76 -3.26 2.81 -10.51
N VAL A 77 -2.47 3.58 -9.74
CA VAL A 77 -1.10 3.20 -9.34
C VAL A 77 -1.14 1.96 -8.45
N VAL A 78 -2.05 1.94 -7.48
CA VAL A 78 -2.24 0.81 -6.55
C VAL A 78 -2.76 -0.41 -7.30
N GLU A 79 -3.83 -0.24 -8.08
CA GLU A 79 -4.46 -1.31 -8.86
C GLU A 79 -3.47 -1.94 -9.85
N ARG A 80 -2.68 -1.13 -10.55
CA ARG A 80 -1.63 -1.60 -11.46
C ARG A 80 -0.53 -2.35 -10.72
N THR A 81 -0.12 -1.89 -9.56
CA THR A 81 0.90 -2.56 -8.75
C THR A 81 0.43 -3.94 -8.31
N PHE A 82 -0.80 -4.06 -7.82
CA PHE A 82 -1.39 -5.35 -7.47
C PHE A 82 -1.54 -6.27 -8.69
N ALA A 83 -1.98 -5.75 -9.83
CA ALA A 83 -2.09 -6.53 -11.06
C ALA A 83 -0.73 -7.09 -11.52
N TRP A 84 0.34 -6.33 -11.37
CA TRP A 84 1.69 -6.80 -11.69
C TRP A 84 2.19 -7.87 -10.70
N LEU A 85 1.96 -7.68 -9.41
CA LEU A 85 2.31 -8.66 -8.39
C LEU A 85 1.51 -9.95 -8.54
N GLY A 86 0.22 -9.86 -8.87
CA GLY A 86 -0.65 -11.01 -9.09
C GLY A 86 -0.26 -11.89 -10.29
N ARG A 87 0.56 -11.37 -11.22
CA ARG A 87 1.17 -12.19 -12.29
C ARG A 87 2.24 -13.14 -11.76
N CYS A 88 2.74 -12.94 -10.56
CA CYS A 88 3.65 -13.87 -9.90
C CYS A 88 2.79 -14.96 -9.25
N ARG A 89 2.81 -16.19 -9.82
CA ARG A 89 1.97 -17.31 -9.35
C ARG A 89 2.02 -17.54 -7.84
N ARG A 90 3.17 -17.32 -7.22
CA ARG A 90 3.35 -17.49 -5.78
C ARG A 90 2.58 -16.47 -4.95
N LEU A 91 2.26 -15.30 -5.51
CA LEU A 91 1.49 -14.24 -4.85
C LEU A 91 -0.01 -14.26 -5.22
N ALA A 92 -0.44 -15.15 -6.12
CA ALA A 92 -1.84 -15.26 -6.56
C ALA A 92 -2.75 -15.86 -5.49
N LYS A 93 -2.19 -16.61 -4.54
CA LYS A 93 -2.88 -17.19 -3.38
C LYS A 93 -1.97 -17.13 -2.18
N ASP A 94 -2.55 -17.20 -1.00
CA ASP A 94 -1.82 -17.34 0.25
C ASP A 94 -1.38 -18.81 0.43
N TRP A 95 -0.13 -19.06 0.10
CA TRP A 95 0.52 -20.37 0.22
C TRP A 95 1.43 -20.46 1.45
N GLU A 96 1.69 -19.31 2.08
CA GLU A 96 2.70 -19.24 3.10
C GLU A 96 2.06 -19.22 4.50
N ASN A 97 2.44 -20.18 5.31
CA ASN A 97 2.02 -20.25 6.72
C ASN A 97 2.84 -19.33 7.64
N LEU A 98 3.88 -18.67 7.14
CA LEU A 98 4.72 -17.74 7.90
C LEU A 98 4.80 -16.38 7.23
N ASN A 99 4.40 -15.33 7.93
CA ASN A 99 4.40 -13.95 7.42
C ASN A 99 5.76 -13.52 6.86
N ARG A 100 6.87 -13.95 7.47
CA ARG A 100 8.22 -13.66 6.98
C ARG A 100 8.50 -14.26 5.60
N LYS A 101 7.97 -15.46 5.31
CA LYS A 101 8.11 -16.10 3.99
C LYS A 101 7.24 -15.36 2.96
N ALA A 102 6.00 -15.05 3.29
CA ALA A 102 5.12 -14.26 2.44
C ALA A 102 5.75 -12.91 2.08
N LEU A 103 6.31 -12.22 3.06
CA LEU A 103 7.01 -10.94 2.84
C LEU A 103 8.27 -11.11 1.95
N ALA A 104 9.03 -12.20 2.12
CA ALA A 104 10.20 -12.49 1.29
C ALA A 104 9.80 -12.69 -0.18
N PHE A 105 8.75 -13.46 -0.47
CA PHE A 105 8.23 -13.64 -1.84
C PHE A 105 7.70 -12.34 -2.44
N LEU A 106 7.00 -11.52 -1.66
CA LEU A 106 6.54 -10.20 -2.09
C LEU A 106 7.71 -9.30 -2.48
N ARG A 107 8.78 -9.28 -1.69
CA ARG A 107 10.00 -8.52 -1.97
C ARG A 107 10.70 -9.02 -3.24
N LEU A 108 10.86 -10.33 -3.40
CA LEU A 108 11.45 -10.92 -4.60
C LEU A 108 10.66 -10.59 -5.86
N ALA A 109 9.33 -10.70 -5.81
CA ALA A 109 8.47 -10.30 -6.92
C ALA A 109 8.61 -8.82 -7.26
N SER A 110 8.70 -7.95 -6.24
CA SER A 110 8.89 -6.52 -6.42
C SER A 110 10.23 -6.19 -7.05
N ILE A 111 11.32 -6.83 -6.60
CA ILE A 111 12.66 -6.67 -7.19
C ILE A 111 12.64 -7.08 -8.65
N ARG A 112 12.05 -8.25 -8.96
CA ARG A 112 11.91 -8.71 -10.36
C ARG A 112 11.19 -7.69 -11.24
N LEU A 113 10.08 -7.11 -10.73
CA LEU A 113 9.32 -6.10 -11.47
C LEU A 113 10.13 -4.82 -11.71
N MET A 114 10.87 -4.37 -10.70
CA MET A 114 11.72 -3.19 -10.80
C MET A 114 12.87 -3.41 -11.78
N LEU A 115 13.55 -4.55 -11.72
CA LEU A 115 14.61 -4.92 -12.65
C LEU A 115 14.11 -4.99 -14.10
N ARG A 116 12.94 -5.61 -14.33
CA ARG A 116 12.34 -5.63 -15.66
C ARG A 116 12.07 -4.24 -16.21
N LYS A 117 11.61 -3.32 -15.37
CA LYS A 117 11.38 -1.94 -15.78
C LYS A 117 12.67 -1.18 -16.03
N LEU A 118 13.71 -1.46 -15.26
CA LEU A 118 15.02 -0.85 -15.45
C LEU A 118 15.68 -1.30 -16.75
N CYS A 119 15.58 -2.60 -17.06
CA CYS A 119 16.20 -3.19 -18.26
C CYS A 119 15.34 -2.95 -19.53
N ASN A 120 14.03 -2.81 -19.40
CA ASN A 120 13.08 -2.58 -20.49
C ASN A 120 12.16 -1.40 -20.12
N PRO A 121 12.62 -0.17 -20.27
CA PRO A 121 11.89 1.03 -19.81
C PRO A 121 10.64 1.36 -20.64
N ALA A 122 10.45 0.71 -21.77
CA ALA A 122 9.28 0.89 -22.62
C ALA A 122 7.99 0.30 -22.05
#